data_997c873c67d5e335fbd7999608942a8c
#
_entry.id   997c873c67d5e335fbd7999608942a8c
#
_cell.length_a   1.000
_cell.length_b   1.000
_cell.length_c   1.000
_cell.angle_alpha   90.00
_cell.angle_beta   90.00
_cell.angle_gamma   90.00
#
_symmetry.space_group_name_H-M   'P 1'
#
loop_
_entity.id
_entity.type
_entity.pdbx_description
1 polymer ?
#
loop_
_entity_poly.entity_id
_entity_poly.type
_entity_poly.pdbx_seq_one_letter_code
_entity_poly.pdbx_strand_id
1 'polypeptide(L)'
;MRETRTLEFKETITNTFLKTVSAFSNYDGGTILFGVDDDGNIKGLPDARQACLDIENKINDSITPQPDYMLEIQNSDQTIKLTVKSGLQKPYLYKSKAYKRNDTATIEIDTLEFSRLVLDGKNIRFEELPCKDQELSFEILCRKLKENIRIENFDKDTLKTLNLYNDDNGFNNAAGLLADKNHFPGIDIVKFGENINIIQKRSTFENVSVLEVYEKALEIFRDYYQYEVIQGADRKKMEKISEAAFREAIANALIHRVWDVDSQIRVSMFDDRIEIVSPGGLPSGITEEEYLAGKLSVLRNRNLANVFYRLGFVEIFGTGITRIKQLYAEALIKPDFEVSENAIKIMLPIFEKNVDLTEDEIVIYKLLSKTMLKPISEVAPYVPFGKSKTTKLLKEMCQKGVITVEGKGKGTKYIIS
;
A
#
# COMPACT_ATOMS: atom_id res chain seq x y z
N MET A 1 -23.99 20.65 -0.42
CA MET A 1 -23.33 19.40 0.03
C MET A 1 -23.13 18.56 -1.22
N ARG A 2 -22.05 17.78 -1.37
CA ARG A 2 -21.79 16.98 -2.57
C ARG A 2 -21.80 15.49 -2.20
N GLU A 3 -22.25 14.63 -3.12
CA GLU A 3 -22.11 13.18 -2.98
C GLU A 3 -20.63 12.77 -2.88
N THR A 4 -20.38 11.66 -2.18
CA THR A 4 -19.06 11.09 -1.99
C THR A 4 -19.14 9.57 -2.08
N ARG A 5 -17.99 8.90 -1.91
CA ARG A 5 -17.94 7.43 -1.85
C ARG A 5 -18.86 6.82 -0.77
N THR A 6 -19.10 7.55 0.33
CA THR A 6 -19.92 7.10 1.47
C THR A 6 -21.20 7.89 1.68
N LEU A 7 -21.54 8.82 0.77
CA LEU A 7 -22.74 9.64 0.85
C LEU A 7 -23.42 9.71 -0.52
N GLU A 8 -24.70 9.39 -0.56
CA GLU A 8 -25.55 9.47 -1.78
C GLU A 8 -26.83 10.26 -1.50
N PHE A 9 -27.31 11.01 -2.49
CA PHE A 9 -28.57 11.74 -2.45
C PHE A 9 -29.61 11.08 -3.33
N LYS A 10 -30.86 11.13 -2.90
CA LYS A 10 -32.03 10.66 -3.67
C LYS A 10 -33.18 11.61 -3.45
N GLU A 11 -33.60 12.31 -4.48
CA GLU A 11 -34.78 13.17 -4.43
C GLU A 11 -36.03 12.34 -4.17
N THR A 12 -36.13 11.15 -4.77
CA THR A 12 -37.28 10.24 -4.66
C THR A 12 -36.82 8.81 -4.39
N ILE A 13 -37.74 7.93 -3.94
CA ILE A 13 -37.46 6.52 -3.67
C ILE A 13 -37.60 5.70 -4.96
N THR A 14 -36.49 5.47 -5.65
CA THR A 14 -36.40 4.57 -6.79
C THR A 14 -35.56 3.36 -6.42
N ASN A 15 -35.77 2.20 -7.08
CA ASN A 15 -35.04 0.97 -6.76
C ASN A 15 -33.53 1.04 -7.01
N THR A 16 -33.02 2.15 -7.56
CA THR A 16 -31.58 2.34 -7.79
C THR A 16 -30.77 2.41 -6.49
N PHE A 17 -31.36 2.92 -5.38
CA PHE A 17 -30.70 2.99 -4.10
C PHE A 17 -30.32 1.60 -3.55
N LEU A 18 -31.01 0.54 -3.95
CA LEU A 18 -30.68 -0.83 -3.52
C LEU A 18 -29.31 -1.31 -4.01
N LYS A 19 -28.86 -0.80 -5.17
CA LYS A 19 -27.47 -1.04 -5.62
C LYS A 19 -26.47 -0.40 -4.64
N THR A 20 -26.76 0.79 -4.17
CA THR A 20 -25.93 1.53 -3.22
C THR A 20 -25.97 0.89 -1.84
N VAL A 21 -27.13 0.36 -1.40
CA VAL A 21 -27.19 -0.45 -0.16
C VAL A 21 -26.30 -1.68 -0.29
N SER A 22 -26.37 -2.42 -1.42
CA SER A 22 -25.44 -3.55 -1.67
C SER A 22 -23.98 -3.10 -1.62
N ALA A 23 -23.64 -1.99 -2.27
CA ALA A 23 -22.28 -1.46 -2.28
C ALA A 23 -21.78 -1.10 -0.87
N PHE A 24 -22.58 -0.38 -0.08
CA PHE A 24 -22.23 0.00 1.29
C PHE A 24 -22.10 -1.21 2.21
N SER A 25 -23.00 -2.20 2.07
CA SER A 25 -22.91 -3.43 2.87
C SER A 25 -21.67 -4.28 2.54
N ASN A 26 -21.23 -4.25 1.29
CA ASN A 26 -20.06 -5.02 0.86
C ASN A 26 -18.73 -4.35 1.22
N TYR A 27 -18.70 -3.02 1.40
CA TYR A 27 -17.44 -2.27 1.61
C TYR A 27 -17.50 -1.39 2.86
N ASP A 28 -17.30 -0.08 2.72
CA ASP A 28 -17.02 0.83 3.84
C ASP A 28 -18.27 1.28 4.62
N GLY A 29 -19.46 0.85 4.21
CA GLY A 29 -20.70 1.43 4.71
C GLY A 29 -20.98 2.80 4.10
N GLY A 30 -22.04 3.47 4.54
CA GLY A 30 -22.36 4.81 4.05
C GLY A 30 -23.75 5.28 4.41
N THR A 31 -24.09 6.46 3.92
CA THR A 31 -25.37 7.14 4.18
C THR A 31 -26.07 7.47 2.85
N ILE A 32 -27.36 7.22 2.78
CA ILE A 32 -28.24 7.70 1.70
C ILE A 32 -29.24 8.68 2.30
N LEU A 33 -29.32 9.89 1.73
CA LEU A 33 -30.29 10.90 2.12
C LEU A 33 -31.41 10.96 1.07
N PHE A 34 -32.64 10.64 1.49
CA PHE A 34 -33.84 10.74 0.63
C PHE A 34 -34.55 12.05 0.89
N GLY A 35 -35.12 12.63 -0.17
CA GLY A 35 -35.72 13.97 -0.18
C GLY A 35 -34.68 15.08 -0.41
N VAL A 36 -33.51 14.73 -0.97
CA VAL A 36 -32.43 15.65 -1.33
C VAL A 36 -32.07 15.46 -2.79
N ASP A 37 -31.96 16.56 -3.54
CA ASP A 37 -31.57 16.54 -4.95
C ASP A 37 -30.04 16.37 -5.11
N ASP A 38 -29.57 16.16 -6.37
CA ASP A 38 -28.15 15.92 -6.68
C ASP A 38 -27.24 17.13 -6.33
N ASP A 39 -27.81 18.34 -6.22
CA ASP A 39 -27.10 19.56 -5.81
C ASP A 39 -27.03 19.70 -4.28
N GLY A 40 -27.68 18.80 -3.53
CA GLY A 40 -27.75 18.81 -2.07
C GLY A 40 -28.82 19.73 -1.49
N ASN A 41 -29.81 20.17 -2.29
CA ASN A 41 -30.93 20.95 -1.82
C ASN A 41 -32.02 20.04 -1.25
N ILE A 42 -32.56 20.40 -0.12
CA ILE A 42 -33.65 19.68 0.53
C ILE A 42 -34.96 19.94 -0.21
N LYS A 43 -35.61 18.87 -0.66
CA LYS A 43 -36.94 18.86 -1.29
C LYS A 43 -38.00 18.29 -0.36
N GLY A 44 -37.61 17.42 0.55
CA GLY A 44 -38.51 16.64 1.39
C GLY A 44 -39.25 15.53 0.63
N LEU A 45 -39.89 14.65 1.37
CA LEU A 45 -40.74 13.58 0.86
C LEU A 45 -42.22 13.88 1.23
N PRO A 46 -43.19 13.57 0.39
CA PRO A 46 -44.61 13.86 0.65
C PRO A 46 -45.12 13.21 1.95
N ASP A 47 -44.70 12.00 2.25
CA ASP A 47 -45.01 11.27 3.49
C ASP A 47 -43.75 10.47 3.91
N ALA A 48 -42.95 11.08 4.79
CA ALA A 48 -41.71 10.48 5.25
C ALA A 48 -41.92 9.19 6.05
N ARG A 49 -43.08 9.01 6.72
CA ARG A 49 -43.37 7.77 7.48
C ARG A 49 -43.66 6.60 6.54
N GLN A 50 -44.53 6.80 5.54
CA GLN A 50 -44.81 5.78 4.56
C GLN A 50 -43.57 5.47 3.72
N ALA A 51 -42.83 6.48 3.33
CA ALA A 51 -41.56 6.37 2.63
C ALA A 51 -40.52 5.54 3.39
N CYS A 52 -40.45 5.70 4.73
CA CYS A 52 -39.56 4.91 5.58
C CYS A 52 -39.91 3.41 5.54
N LEU A 53 -41.20 3.07 5.65
CA LEU A 53 -41.69 1.67 5.52
C LEU A 53 -41.40 1.08 4.13
N ASP A 54 -41.59 1.88 3.08
CA ASP A 54 -41.30 1.44 1.71
C ASP A 54 -39.82 1.15 1.49
N ILE A 55 -38.93 1.97 2.03
CA ILE A 55 -37.48 1.74 1.99
C ILE A 55 -37.11 0.48 2.73
N GLU A 56 -37.63 0.30 3.97
CA GLU A 56 -37.40 -0.89 4.78
C GLU A 56 -37.84 -2.18 4.07
N ASN A 57 -39.08 -2.22 3.56
CA ASN A 57 -39.59 -3.36 2.81
C ASN A 57 -38.74 -3.64 1.56
N LYS A 58 -38.41 -2.63 0.77
CA LYS A 58 -37.55 -2.81 -0.43
C LYS A 58 -36.18 -3.38 -0.10
N ILE A 59 -35.54 -2.96 1.01
CA ILE A 59 -34.25 -3.51 1.43
C ILE A 59 -34.42 -4.97 1.83
N ASN A 60 -35.38 -5.26 2.72
CA ASN A 60 -35.59 -6.60 3.28
C ASN A 60 -35.98 -7.63 2.21
N ASP A 61 -36.76 -7.22 1.20
CA ASP A 61 -37.21 -8.10 0.11
C ASP A 61 -36.17 -8.29 -1.01
N SER A 62 -35.19 -7.38 -1.13
CA SER A 62 -34.35 -7.32 -2.32
C SER A 62 -32.87 -7.61 -2.08
N ILE A 63 -32.37 -7.42 -0.87
CA ILE A 63 -30.95 -7.62 -0.53
C ILE A 63 -30.75 -8.91 0.23
N THR A 64 -29.82 -9.73 -0.23
CA THR A 64 -29.45 -10.99 0.43
C THR A 64 -27.95 -11.12 0.54
N PRO A 65 -27.40 -11.47 1.72
CA PRO A 65 -28.04 -11.53 3.05
C PRO A 65 -28.65 -10.19 3.49
N GLN A 66 -29.42 -10.20 4.59
CA GLN A 66 -30.01 -8.97 5.10
C GLN A 66 -28.94 -8.02 5.65
N PRO A 67 -28.88 -6.75 5.19
CA PRO A 67 -27.87 -5.78 5.63
C PRO A 67 -28.19 -5.23 7.03
N ASP A 68 -27.16 -4.73 7.72
CA ASP A 68 -27.32 -3.95 8.94
C ASP A 68 -27.48 -2.46 8.57
N TYR A 69 -28.64 -1.88 8.88
CA TYR A 69 -28.92 -0.51 8.55
C TYR A 69 -29.80 0.17 9.62
N MET A 70 -29.81 1.50 9.59
CA MET A 70 -30.64 2.34 10.46
C MET A 70 -31.35 3.41 9.61
N LEU A 71 -32.62 3.60 9.84
CA LEU A 71 -33.46 4.63 9.23
C LEU A 71 -33.86 5.68 10.27
N GLU A 72 -33.63 6.96 9.93
CA GLU A 72 -33.96 8.11 10.77
C GLU A 72 -34.77 9.11 9.95
N ILE A 73 -35.99 9.46 10.42
CA ILE A 73 -36.84 10.48 9.82
C ILE A 73 -36.46 11.83 10.38
N GLN A 74 -36.10 12.79 9.54
CA GLN A 74 -35.88 14.18 9.88
C GLN A 74 -37.20 14.94 9.73
N ASN A 75 -37.94 15.08 10.82
CA ASN A 75 -39.29 15.66 10.80
C ASN A 75 -39.32 17.15 10.40
N SER A 76 -38.21 17.91 10.57
CA SER A 76 -38.10 19.31 10.22
C SER A 76 -38.22 19.60 8.74
N ASP A 77 -37.73 18.70 7.91
CA ASP A 77 -37.58 18.87 6.47
C ASP A 77 -38.15 17.70 5.65
N GLN A 78 -38.77 16.73 6.32
CA GLN A 78 -39.39 15.55 5.74
C GLN A 78 -38.38 14.72 4.89
N THR A 79 -37.12 14.64 5.34
CA THR A 79 -36.09 13.79 4.74
C THR A 79 -35.90 12.51 5.53
N ILE A 80 -35.31 11.49 4.90
CA ILE A 80 -34.95 10.23 5.54
C ILE A 80 -33.47 10.00 5.38
N LYS A 81 -32.79 9.72 6.49
CA LYS A 81 -31.40 9.29 6.51
C LYS A 81 -31.34 7.77 6.69
N LEU A 82 -30.84 7.07 5.69
CA LEU A 82 -30.52 5.66 5.73
C LEU A 82 -29.02 5.49 5.95
N THR A 83 -28.62 4.98 7.10
CA THR A 83 -27.22 4.62 7.38
C THR A 83 -27.06 3.11 7.23
N VAL A 84 -26.19 2.68 6.34
CA VAL A 84 -25.88 1.26 6.08
C VAL A 84 -24.46 0.97 6.59
N LYS A 85 -24.32 -0.08 7.40
CA LYS A 85 -23.01 -0.50 7.90
C LYS A 85 -22.36 -1.51 6.96
N SER A 86 -21.04 -1.58 6.96
CA SER A 86 -20.31 -2.69 6.34
C SER A 86 -20.69 -4.01 7.03
N GLY A 87 -21.14 -4.97 6.24
CA GLY A 87 -21.60 -6.25 6.75
C GLY A 87 -20.51 -7.31 6.78
N LEU A 88 -20.72 -8.34 7.63
CA LEU A 88 -19.78 -9.45 7.80
C LEU A 88 -20.10 -10.64 6.88
N GLN A 89 -21.34 -10.80 6.45
CA GLN A 89 -21.82 -11.97 5.68
C GLN A 89 -21.76 -11.72 4.17
N LYS A 90 -20.65 -11.16 3.69
CA LYS A 90 -20.44 -10.84 2.27
C LYS A 90 -20.48 -12.09 1.38
N PRO A 91 -20.92 -11.98 0.12
CA PRO A 91 -21.38 -10.78 -0.57
C PRO A 91 -22.86 -10.45 -0.33
N TYR A 92 -23.20 -9.18 -0.17
CA TYR A 92 -24.58 -8.67 -0.14
C TYR A 92 -25.05 -8.39 -1.56
N LEU A 93 -26.08 -9.09 -2.02
CA LEU A 93 -26.50 -9.11 -3.41
C LEU A 93 -27.83 -8.37 -3.60
N TYR A 94 -27.92 -7.58 -4.64
CA TYR A 94 -29.16 -7.08 -5.22
C TYR A 94 -29.36 -7.67 -6.61
N LYS A 95 -30.46 -8.39 -6.83
CA LYS A 95 -30.73 -9.11 -8.10
C LYS A 95 -29.56 -10.03 -8.51
N SER A 96 -29.03 -10.79 -7.56
CA SER A 96 -27.90 -11.72 -7.75
C SER A 96 -26.58 -11.04 -8.19
N LYS A 97 -26.44 -9.74 -8.01
CA LYS A 97 -25.25 -8.96 -8.35
C LYS A 97 -24.74 -8.21 -7.12
N ALA A 98 -23.43 -8.11 -7.01
CA ALA A 98 -22.78 -7.29 -5.99
C ALA A 98 -22.29 -5.96 -6.61
N TYR A 99 -22.29 -4.91 -5.80
CA TYR A 99 -21.96 -3.56 -6.25
C TYR A 99 -20.89 -2.93 -5.37
N LYS A 100 -20.15 -1.95 -5.92
CA LYS A 100 -19.23 -1.05 -5.21
C LYS A 100 -19.48 0.41 -5.55
N ARG A 101 -18.98 1.31 -4.70
CA ARG A 101 -18.92 2.75 -5.00
C ARG A 101 -17.60 3.08 -5.68
N ASN A 102 -17.70 3.75 -6.81
CA ASN A 102 -16.58 4.37 -7.50
C ASN A 102 -16.83 5.89 -7.50
N ASP A 103 -16.26 6.59 -6.51
CA ASP A 103 -16.60 7.97 -6.16
C ASP A 103 -18.11 8.15 -5.92
N THR A 104 -18.82 8.85 -6.79
CA THR A 104 -20.28 9.07 -6.71
C THR A 104 -21.11 8.02 -7.44
N ALA A 105 -20.51 7.18 -8.27
CA ALA A 105 -21.23 6.16 -9.05
C ALA A 105 -21.26 4.80 -8.34
N THR A 106 -22.41 4.11 -8.40
CA THR A 106 -22.53 2.70 -7.98
C THR A 106 -22.42 1.79 -9.20
N ILE A 107 -21.39 0.96 -9.22
CA ILE A 107 -21.08 0.05 -10.35
C ILE A 107 -21.12 -1.41 -9.89
N GLU A 108 -21.42 -2.32 -10.83
CA GLU A 108 -21.32 -3.76 -10.61
C GLU A 108 -19.84 -4.16 -10.54
N ILE A 109 -19.50 -5.05 -9.61
CA ILE A 109 -18.13 -5.56 -9.46
C ILE A 109 -17.85 -6.67 -10.46
N ASP A 110 -16.57 -6.87 -10.78
CA ASP A 110 -16.13 -7.96 -11.64
C ASP A 110 -16.04 -9.31 -10.89
N THR A 111 -15.74 -10.38 -11.63
CA THR A 111 -15.66 -11.75 -11.11
C THR A 111 -14.58 -11.92 -10.05
N LEU A 112 -13.44 -11.23 -10.18
CA LEU A 112 -12.34 -11.31 -9.23
C LEU A 112 -12.72 -10.65 -7.90
N GLU A 113 -13.28 -9.44 -7.95
CA GLU A 113 -13.77 -8.74 -6.76
C GLU A 113 -14.91 -9.53 -6.08
N PHE A 114 -15.80 -10.14 -6.87
CA PHE A 114 -16.85 -11.02 -6.33
C PHE A 114 -16.26 -12.19 -5.57
N SER A 115 -15.26 -12.87 -6.11
CA SER A 115 -14.56 -13.98 -5.44
C SER A 115 -13.91 -13.53 -4.13
N ARG A 116 -13.33 -12.35 -4.10
CA ARG A 116 -12.75 -11.75 -2.88
C ARG A 116 -13.80 -11.47 -1.81
N LEU A 117 -14.97 -10.94 -2.19
CA LEU A 117 -16.08 -10.74 -1.24
C LEU A 117 -16.57 -12.05 -0.63
N VAL A 118 -16.64 -13.13 -1.44
CA VAL A 118 -17.00 -14.47 -0.94
C VAL A 118 -15.99 -14.97 0.09
N LEU A 119 -14.71 -14.81 -0.17
CA LEU A 119 -13.64 -15.18 0.76
C LEU A 119 -13.69 -14.35 2.05
N ASP A 120 -13.89 -13.04 1.91
CA ASP A 120 -13.99 -12.10 3.02
C ASP A 120 -15.18 -12.47 3.94
N GLY A 121 -16.35 -12.76 3.36
CA GLY A 121 -17.52 -13.21 4.09
C GLY A 121 -17.36 -14.56 4.80
N LYS A 122 -16.48 -15.43 4.31
CA LYS A 122 -16.08 -16.67 4.97
C LYS A 122 -14.90 -16.51 5.93
N ASN A 123 -14.34 -15.32 6.03
CA ASN A 123 -13.11 -15.03 6.77
C ASN A 123 -11.93 -15.93 6.35
N ILE A 124 -11.85 -16.27 5.05
CA ILE A 124 -10.80 -17.07 4.43
C ILE A 124 -9.89 -16.14 3.62
N ARG A 125 -8.58 -16.28 3.77
CA ARG A 125 -7.61 -15.52 2.98
C ARG A 125 -7.16 -16.31 1.76
N PHE A 126 -6.71 -15.61 0.72
CA PHE A 126 -6.15 -16.23 -0.48
C PHE A 126 -5.02 -17.23 -0.16
N GLU A 127 -4.16 -16.90 0.79
CA GLU A 127 -3.04 -17.77 1.19
C GLU A 127 -3.49 -19.09 1.84
N GLU A 128 -4.71 -19.15 2.39
CA GLU A 128 -5.28 -20.31 3.06
C GLU A 128 -6.00 -21.27 2.10
N LEU A 129 -6.29 -20.83 0.88
CA LEU A 129 -6.88 -21.68 -0.15
C LEU A 129 -5.92 -22.80 -0.56
N PRO A 130 -6.43 -23.99 -0.95
CA PRO A 130 -5.60 -25.06 -1.47
C PRO A 130 -4.73 -24.57 -2.63
N CYS A 131 -3.44 -24.89 -2.58
CA CYS A 131 -2.53 -24.61 -3.68
C CYS A 131 -2.89 -25.47 -4.90
N LYS A 132 -2.76 -24.87 -6.08
CA LYS A 132 -3.02 -25.60 -7.34
C LYS A 132 -2.04 -26.75 -7.54
N ASP A 133 -0.79 -26.55 -7.16
CA ASP A 133 0.25 -27.56 -7.19
C ASP A 133 0.37 -28.21 -5.81
N GLN A 134 0.35 -29.53 -5.76
CA GLN A 134 0.47 -30.30 -4.53
C GLN A 134 1.79 -31.11 -4.46
N GLU A 135 2.65 -31.00 -5.48
CA GLU A 135 3.99 -31.58 -5.52
C GLU A 135 5.05 -30.50 -5.27
N LEU A 136 5.12 -30.01 -4.02
CA LEU A 136 5.98 -28.91 -3.63
C LEU A 136 7.26 -29.39 -2.94
N SER A 137 8.40 -28.72 -3.24
CA SER A 137 9.68 -28.87 -2.54
C SER A 137 10.00 -27.61 -1.74
N PHE A 138 10.76 -27.76 -0.62
CA PHE A 138 11.02 -26.71 0.36
C PHE A 138 12.48 -26.73 0.84
N GLU A 139 13.45 -26.89 -0.06
CA GLU A 139 14.86 -26.91 0.30
C GLU A 139 15.31 -25.59 0.93
N ILE A 140 14.87 -24.44 0.34
CA ILE A 140 15.19 -23.11 0.84
C ILE A 140 14.57 -22.90 2.21
N LEU A 141 13.29 -23.20 2.40
CA LEU A 141 12.60 -23.07 3.69
C LEU A 141 13.25 -23.94 4.76
N CYS A 142 13.54 -25.22 4.43
CA CYS A 142 14.20 -26.16 5.32
C CYS A 142 15.56 -25.62 5.79
N ARG A 143 16.40 -25.17 4.85
CA ARG A 143 17.70 -24.58 5.12
C ARG A 143 17.57 -23.38 6.08
N LYS A 144 16.66 -22.45 5.78
CA LYS A 144 16.45 -21.24 6.58
C LYS A 144 15.94 -21.54 8.01
N LEU A 145 15.04 -22.48 8.15
CA LEU A 145 14.56 -22.88 9.48
C LEU A 145 15.67 -23.54 10.30
N LYS A 146 16.52 -24.35 9.68
CA LYS A 146 17.69 -24.95 10.36
C LYS A 146 18.71 -23.89 10.77
N GLU A 147 19.01 -22.92 9.91
CA GLU A 147 19.96 -21.84 10.18
C GLU A 147 19.48 -20.91 11.31
N ASN A 148 18.22 -20.49 11.30
CA ASN A 148 17.71 -19.43 12.20
C ASN A 148 17.07 -19.97 13.48
N ILE A 149 16.34 -21.11 13.42
CA ILE A 149 15.61 -21.65 14.59
C ILE A 149 16.18 -23.00 15.06
N ARG A 150 17.15 -23.57 14.36
CA ARG A 150 17.85 -24.82 14.70
C ARG A 150 16.89 -26.01 14.84
N ILE A 151 15.87 -26.11 13.95
CA ILE A 151 15.00 -27.28 13.92
C ILE A 151 15.83 -28.54 13.59
N GLU A 152 15.53 -29.65 14.26
CA GLU A 152 16.22 -30.93 14.03
C GLU A 152 15.68 -31.59 12.74
N ASN A 153 14.36 -31.66 12.62
CA ASN A 153 13.67 -32.34 11.51
C ASN A 153 12.78 -31.35 10.76
N PHE A 154 12.71 -31.52 9.44
CA PHE A 154 11.79 -30.80 8.57
C PHE A 154 10.88 -31.82 7.91
N ASP A 155 9.66 -31.92 8.36
CA ASP A 155 8.65 -32.90 7.96
C ASP A 155 7.27 -32.26 7.80
N LYS A 156 6.25 -33.10 7.55
CA LYS A 156 4.87 -32.62 7.44
C LYS A 156 4.34 -31.96 8.72
N ASP A 157 4.79 -32.38 9.88
CA ASP A 157 4.35 -31.78 11.15
C ASP A 157 4.91 -30.38 11.32
N THR A 158 6.13 -30.14 10.85
CA THR A 158 6.70 -28.78 10.72
C THR A 158 5.82 -27.91 9.83
N LEU A 159 5.41 -28.41 8.66
CA LEU A 159 4.56 -27.68 7.71
C LEU A 159 3.15 -27.42 8.29
N LYS A 160 2.57 -28.37 9.03
CA LYS A 160 1.31 -28.17 9.78
C LYS A 160 1.45 -27.08 10.85
N THR A 161 2.54 -27.10 11.61
CA THR A 161 2.84 -26.08 12.65
C THR A 161 2.98 -24.67 12.05
N LEU A 162 3.43 -24.57 10.81
CA LEU A 162 3.52 -23.30 10.07
C LEU A 162 2.22 -22.93 9.33
N ASN A 163 1.14 -23.74 9.47
CA ASN A 163 -0.12 -23.62 8.73
C ASN A 163 0.07 -23.62 7.21
N LEU A 164 0.99 -24.42 6.68
CA LEU A 164 1.27 -24.56 5.26
C LEU A 164 0.64 -25.81 4.65
N TYR A 165 0.29 -26.78 5.49
CA TYR A 165 -0.30 -28.08 5.11
C TYR A 165 -1.36 -28.51 6.11
N ASN A 166 -2.43 -29.11 5.61
CA ASN A 166 -3.36 -29.88 6.43
C ASN A 166 -3.73 -31.21 5.73
N ASP A 167 -4.22 -32.17 6.51
CA ASP A 167 -4.49 -33.52 5.99
C ASP A 167 -5.70 -33.58 5.04
N ASP A 168 -6.64 -32.64 5.16
CA ASP A 168 -7.89 -32.63 4.37
C ASP A 168 -7.68 -31.99 2.98
N ASN A 169 -6.93 -30.89 2.92
CA ASN A 169 -6.79 -30.05 1.71
C ASN A 169 -5.36 -30.03 1.14
N GLY A 170 -4.39 -30.68 1.79
CA GLY A 170 -3.00 -30.67 1.37
C GLY A 170 -2.31 -29.31 1.62
N PHE A 171 -1.45 -28.91 0.69
CA PHE A 171 -0.75 -27.63 0.71
C PHE A 171 -1.69 -26.48 0.33
N ASN A 172 -1.54 -25.37 1.03
CA ASN A 172 -2.21 -24.09 0.70
C ASN A 172 -1.33 -23.16 -0.12
N ASN A 173 -1.89 -21.99 -0.55
CA ASN A 173 -1.14 -21.02 -1.35
C ASN A 173 0.04 -20.41 -0.59
N ALA A 174 0.01 -20.31 0.76
CA ALA A 174 1.17 -19.88 1.53
C ALA A 174 2.34 -20.87 1.38
N ALA A 175 2.05 -22.19 1.36
CA ALA A 175 3.04 -23.21 1.07
C ALA A 175 3.58 -23.04 -0.36
N GLY A 176 2.69 -22.83 -1.34
CA GLY A 176 3.08 -22.58 -2.72
C GLY A 176 4.03 -21.38 -2.85
N LEU A 177 3.76 -20.27 -2.15
CA LEU A 177 4.63 -19.09 -2.13
C LEU A 177 6.02 -19.36 -1.54
N LEU A 178 6.12 -20.30 -0.60
CA LEU A 178 7.36 -20.66 0.07
C LEU A 178 8.10 -21.84 -0.63
N ALA A 179 7.45 -22.51 -1.57
CA ALA A 179 8.04 -23.60 -2.33
C ALA A 179 9.19 -23.12 -3.21
N ASP A 180 10.21 -23.96 -3.42
CA ASP A 180 11.41 -23.63 -4.22
C ASP A 180 11.05 -23.23 -5.63
N LYS A 181 10.01 -23.87 -6.20
CA LYS A 181 9.41 -23.53 -7.50
C LYS A 181 7.91 -23.35 -7.32
N ASN A 182 7.37 -22.34 -7.96
CA ASN A 182 5.93 -22.02 -7.89
C ASN A 182 5.48 -21.31 -9.16
N HIS A 183 4.25 -20.79 -9.19
CA HIS A 183 3.67 -20.08 -10.32
C HIS A 183 3.29 -18.64 -9.99
N PHE A 184 3.73 -18.13 -8.84
CA PHE A 184 3.40 -16.79 -8.41
C PHE A 184 4.33 -15.74 -9.03
N PRO A 185 3.81 -14.55 -9.36
CA PRO A 185 4.64 -13.44 -9.76
C PRO A 185 5.52 -13.01 -8.58
N GLY A 186 6.76 -12.73 -8.86
CA GLY A 186 7.74 -12.38 -7.85
C GLY A 186 8.04 -10.88 -7.81
N ILE A 187 9.28 -10.52 -8.13
CA ILE A 187 9.80 -9.16 -8.06
C ILE A 187 10.57 -8.79 -9.32
N ASP A 188 10.44 -7.55 -9.76
CA ASP A 188 11.22 -6.95 -10.83
C ASP A 188 12.04 -5.79 -10.26
N ILE A 189 13.37 -5.91 -10.30
CA ILE A 189 14.31 -4.95 -9.76
C ILE A 189 15.04 -4.28 -10.91
N VAL A 190 14.92 -2.96 -11.01
CA VAL A 190 15.56 -2.17 -12.07
C VAL A 190 16.47 -1.12 -11.45
N LYS A 191 17.76 -1.15 -11.80
CA LYS A 191 18.69 -0.06 -11.54
C LYS A 191 18.65 0.91 -12.72
N PHE A 192 18.22 2.12 -12.44
CA PHE A 192 18.21 3.22 -13.40
C PHE A 192 19.50 4.04 -13.33
N GLY A 193 19.82 4.73 -14.42
CA GLY A 193 20.84 5.76 -14.47
C GLY A 193 20.25 7.11 -14.03
N GLU A 194 20.68 8.19 -14.71
CA GLU A 194 20.25 9.56 -14.39
C GLU A 194 18.74 9.78 -14.47
N ASN A 195 18.04 8.98 -15.26
CA ASN A 195 16.58 9.04 -15.40
C ASN A 195 16.01 7.67 -15.77
N ILE A 196 14.68 7.56 -15.77
CA ILE A 196 13.94 6.31 -16.03
C ILE A 196 14.14 5.73 -17.44
N ASN A 197 14.65 6.52 -18.38
CA ASN A 197 14.90 6.06 -19.75
C ASN A 197 16.24 5.35 -19.89
N ILE A 198 17.09 5.38 -18.85
CA ILE A 198 18.40 4.74 -18.84
C ILE A 198 18.35 3.57 -17.86
N ILE A 199 18.17 2.36 -18.38
CA ILE A 199 18.22 1.14 -17.58
C ILE A 199 19.65 0.61 -17.58
N GLN A 200 20.30 0.61 -16.42
CA GLN A 200 21.63 0.07 -16.23
C GLN A 200 21.62 -1.43 -16.03
N LYS A 201 20.66 -1.94 -15.26
CA LYS A 201 20.48 -3.37 -15.01
C LYS A 201 19.03 -3.67 -14.65
N ARG A 202 18.53 -4.83 -15.10
CA ARG A 202 17.24 -5.39 -14.70
C ARG A 202 17.44 -6.82 -14.22
N SER A 203 16.80 -7.17 -13.11
CA SER A 203 16.82 -8.51 -12.54
C SER A 203 15.40 -8.88 -12.13
N THR A 204 14.86 -9.92 -12.74
CA THR A 204 13.51 -10.40 -12.52
C THR A 204 13.58 -11.77 -11.85
N PHE A 205 12.83 -11.95 -10.76
CA PHE A 205 12.73 -13.23 -10.04
C PHE A 205 11.27 -13.62 -9.96
N GLU A 206 10.89 -14.62 -10.73
CA GLU A 206 9.53 -15.16 -10.84
C GLU A 206 9.54 -16.66 -10.62
N ASN A 207 8.42 -17.22 -10.21
CA ASN A 207 8.22 -18.65 -10.07
C ASN A 207 9.21 -19.34 -9.11
N VAL A 208 9.73 -18.58 -8.15
CA VAL A 208 10.67 -19.03 -7.11
C VAL A 208 10.13 -18.66 -5.71
N SER A 209 10.69 -19.29 -4.69
CA SER A 209 10.32 -19.03 -3.30
C SER A 209 10.38 -17.53 -2.95
N VAL A 210 9.39 -17.03 -2.24
CA VAL A 210 9.43 -15.65 -1.70
C VAL A 210 10.62 -15.40 -0.77
N LEU A 211 11.18 -16.47 -0.18
CA LEU A 211 12.41 -16.38 0.62
C LEU A 211 13.63 -16.11 -0.28
N GLU A 212 13.68 -16.75 -1.45
CA GLU A 212 14.72 -16.46 -2.44
C GLU A 212 14.58 -15.06 -3.01
N VAL A 213 13.34 -14.65 -3.34
CA VAL A 213 13.05 -13.27 -3.78
C VAL A 213 13.58 -12.26 -2.77
N TYR A 214 13.32 -12.46 -1.48
CA TYR A 214 13.78 -11.60 -0.40
C TYR A 214 15.32 -11.54 -0.34
N GLU A 215 16.01 -12.69 -0.37
CA GLU A 215 17.47 -12.75 -0.34
C GLU A 215 18.11 -12.06 -1.53
N LYS A 216 17.59 -12.33 -2.74
CA LYS A 216 18.09 -11.73 -3.98
C LYS A 216 17.91 -10.21 -4.02
N ALA A 217 16.80 -9.70 -3.49
CA ALA A 217 16.60 -8.28 -3.35
C ALA A 217 17.65 -7.63 -2.42
N LEU A 218 17.99 -8.30 -1.31
CA LEU A 218 19.02 -7.82 -0.38
C LEU A 218 20.44 -7.90 -0.99
N GLU A 219 20.76 -8.95 -1.75
CA GLU A 219 22.04 -9.06 -2.46
C GLU A 219 22.22 -7.89 -3.43
N ILE A 220 21.21 -7.62 -4.29
CA ILE A 220 21.24 -6.50 -5.24
C ILE A 220 21.32 -5.16 -4.54
N PHE A 221 20.58 -4.99 -3.42
CA PHE A 221 20.66 -3.78 -2.61
C PHE A 221 22.10 -3.50 -2.14
N ARG A 222 22.76 -4.52 -1.60
CA ARG A 222 24.14 -4.39 -1.10
C ARG A 222 25.11 -3.99 -2.19
N ASP A 223 24.95 -4.54 -3.40
CA ASP A 223 25.82 -4.23 -4.54
C ASP A 223 25.79 -2.74 -4.93
N TYR A 224 24.65 -2.05 -4.72
CA TYR A 224 24.50 -0.66 -5.17
C TYR A 224 24.54 0.38 -4.06
N TYR A 225 24.13 0.03 -2.83
CA TYR A 225 23.96 0.99 -1.76
C TYR A 225 24.88 0.79 -0.58
N GLN A 226 25.76 -0.22 -0.62
CA GLN A 226 26.82 -0.41 0.37
C GLN A 226 28.18 -0.21 -0.27
N TYR A 227 29.11 0.36 0.50
CA TYR A 227 30.48 0.59 0.08
C TYR A 227 31.40 0.56 1.30
N GLU A 228 32.70 0.36 1.07
CA GLU A 228 33.70 0.38 2.12
C GLU A 228 34.50 1.68 2.06
N VAL A 229 34.78 2.26 3.22
CA VAL A 229 35.67 3.42 3.38
C VAL A 229 36.89 2.97 4.17
N ILE A 230 38.07 3.25 3.65
CA ILE A 230 39.33 3.01 4.32
C ILE A 230 39.67 4.25 5.15
N GLN A 231 39.72 4.13 6.47
CA GLN A 231 40.16 5.18 7.41
C GLN A 231 41.41 4.71 8.16
N GLY A 232 42.59 5.10 7.68
CA GLY A 232 43.85 4.61 8.20
C GLY A 232 44.02 3.10 7.93
N ALA A 233 44.12 2.29 9.00
CA ALA A 233 44.23 0.82 8.90
C ALA A 233 42.86 0.11 8.90
N ASP A 234 41.77 0.82 9.21
CA ASP A 234 40.45 0.24 9.37
C ASP A 234 39.61 0.36 8.10
N ARG A 235 38.83 -0.70 7.78
CA ARG A 235 37.78 -0.70 6.78
C ARG A 235 36.43 -0.58 7.46
N LYS A 236 35.67 0.44 7.11
CA LYS A 236 34.32 0.65 7.61
C LYS A 236 33.30 0.45 6.48
N LYS A 237 32.36 -0.44 6.69
CA LYS A 237 31.20 -0.61 5.80
C LYS A 237 30.25 0.56 6.01
N MET A 238 29.91 1.21 4.93
CA MET A 238 29.00 2.36 4.91
C MET A 238 27.79 2.04 4.04
N GLU A 239 26.68 2.68 4.32
CA GLU A 239 25.42 2.52 3.61
C GLU A 239 24.95 3.88 3.09
N LYS A 240 24.56 3.94 1.81
CA LYS A 240 23.87 5.11 1.24
C LYS A 240 22.40 5.17 1.66
N ILE A 241 21.78 3.99 1.82
CA ILE A 241 20.42 3.79 2.30
C ILE A 241 20.51 2.75 3.42
N SER A 242 19.74 2.88 4.49
CA SER A 242 19.73 1.92 5.57
C SER A 242 19.29 0.53 5.08
N GLU A 243 20.16 -0.49 5.22
CA GLU A 243 19.80 -1.88 4.92
C GLU A 243 18.61 -2.34 5.77
N ALA A 244 18.55 -1.92 7.04
CA ALA A 244 17.47 -2.27 7.94
C ALA A 244 16.11 -1.70 7.43
N ALA A 245 16.10 -0.47 6.89
CA ALA A 245 14.89 0.12 6.30
C ALA A 245 14.49 -0.60 5.00
N PHE A 246 15.45 -0.95 4.16
CA PHE A 246 15.16 -1.69 2.92
C PHE A 246 14.65 -3.10 3.20
N ARG A 247 15.26 -3.83 4.15
CA ARG A 247 14.78 -5.15 4.61
C ARG A 247 13.33 -5.11 5.07
N GLU A 248 13.00 -4.14 5.91
CA GLU A 248 11.64 -3.94 6.41
C GLU A 248 10.67 -3.64 5.27
N ALA A 249 11.04 -2.74 4.34
CA ALA A 249 10.19 -2.36 3.20
C ALA A 249 9.93 -3.53 2.24
N ILE A 250 10.95 -4.34 1.90
CA ILE A 250 10.81 -5.52 1.04
C ILE A 250 9.98 -6.62 1.73
N ALA A 251 10.24 -6.89 3.01
CA ALA A 251 9.47 -7.88 3.75
C ALA A 251 7.99 -7.47 3.82
N ASN A 252 7.69 -6.20 4.12
CA ASN A 252 6.34 -5.66 4.11
C ASN A 252 5.69 -5.76 2.72
N ALA A 253 6.43 -5.46 1.65
CA ALA A 253 5.94 -5.59 0.29
C ALA A 253 5.54 -7.04 -0.05
N LEU A 254 6.29 -8.04 0.40
CA LEU A 254 5.99 -9.47 0.22
C LEU A 254 4.82 -9.95 1.08
N ILE A 255 4.81 -9.58 2.38
CA ILE A 255 3.79 -10.02 3.35
C ILE A 255 2.43 -9.37 3.08
N HIS A 256 2.37 -8.10 2.69
CA HIS A 256 1.13 -7.36 2.52
C HIS A 256 0.61 -7.33 1.07
N ARG A 257 1.35 -7.89 0.12
CA ARG A 257 0.93 -8.01 -1.27
C ARG A 257 -0.40 -8.77 -1.41
N VAL A 258 -1.19 -8.38 -2.40
CA VAL A 258 -2.35 -9.14 -2.92
C VAL A 258 -1.82 -10.17 -3.93
N TRP A 259 -1.81 -11.47 -3.56
CA TRP A 259 -1.17 -12.53 -4.34
C TRP A 259 -2.05 -13.11 -5.46
N ASP A 260 -3.33 -12.81 -5.50
CA ASP A 260 -4.27 -13.16 -6.59
C ASP A 260 -4.24 -12.16 -7.77
N VAL A 261 -3.38 -11.15 -7.69
CA VAL A 261 -3.09 -10.22 -8.79
C VAL A 261 -1.82 -10.66 -9.52
N ASP A 262 -1.92 -10.91 -10.81
CA ASP A 262 -0.81 -11.23 -11.68
C ASP A 262 0.01 -9.98 -12.05
N SER A 263 0.77 -9.46 -11.08
CA SER A 263 1.64 -8.30 -11.25
C SER A 263 2.81 -8.41 -10.27
N GLN A 264 4.01 -8.13 -10.69
CA GLN A 264 5.21 -8.19 -9.85
C GLN A 264 5.28 -7.05 -8.83
N ILE A 265 5.99 -7.28 -7.72
CA ILE A 265 6.52 -6.18 -6.91
C ILE A 265 7.60 -5.49 -7.76
N ARG A 266 7.55 -4.18 -7.86
CA ARG A 266 8.55 -3.40 -8.59
C ARG A 266 9.47 -2.66 -7.63
N VAL A 267 10.79 -2.82 -7.85
CA VAL A 267 11.82 -2.09 -7.12
C VAL A 267 12.62 -1.25 -8.11
N SER A 268 12.49 0.05 -8.02
CA SER A 268 13.21 1.02 -8.83
C SER A 268 14.35 1.61 -8.01
N MET A 269 15.58 1.34 -8.43
CA MET A 269 16.79 1.78 -7.76
C MET A 269 17.40 2.95 -8.52
N PHE A 270 17.46 4.12 -7.89
CA PHE A 270 18.08 5.35 -8.40
C PHE A 270 19.33 5.69 -7.59
N ASP A 271 20.11 6.66 -8.04
CA ASP A 271 21.31 7.09 -7.31
C ASP A 271 20.99 7.83 -6.02
N ASP A 272 19.78 8.42 -5.92
CA ASP A 272 19.31 9.23 -4.81
C ASP A 272 18.23 8.54 -3.95
N ARG A 273 17.61 7.47 -4.42
CA ARG A 273 16.51 6.77 -3.71
C ARG A 273 16.24 5.36 -4.22
N ILE A 274 15.44 4.64 -3.45
CA ILE A 274 14.78 3.39 -3.90
C ILE A 274 13.27 3.58 -3.79
N GLU A 275 12.52 3.13 -4.79
CA GLU A 275 11.06 3.06 -4.79
C GLU A 275 10.62 1.60 -4.86
N ILE A 276 9.77 1.19 -3.93
CA ILE A 276 9.21 -0.17 -3.84
C ILE A 276 7.71 -0.06 -4.00
N VAL A 277 7.15 -0.68 -5.03
CA VAL A 277 5.71 -0.69 -5.31
C VAL A 277 5.19 -2.11 -5.20
N SER A 278 4.30 -2.33 -4.22
CA SER A 278 3.65 -3.61 -3.97
C SER A 278 2.19 -3.58 -4.45
N PRO A 279 1.73 -4.58 -5.24
CA PRO A 279 0.34 -4.69 -5.65
C PRO A 279 -0.61 -4.90 -4.48
N GLY A 280 -1.72 -4.17 -4.46
CA GLY A 280 -2.78 -4.18 -3.45
C GLY A 280 -2.75 -2.95 -2.54
N GLY A 281 -3.92 -2.34 -2.34
CA GLY A 281 -4.13 -1.24 -1.40
C GLY A 281 -4.16 -1.70 0.05
N LEU A 282 -4.67 -0.87 0.95
CA LEU A 282 -4.83 -1.23 2.36
C LEU A 282 -5.89 -2.34 2.55
N PRO A 283 -5.76 -3.18 3.56
CA PRO A 283 -6.84 -4.06 4.00
C PRO A 283 -8.10 -3.27 4.39
N SER A 284 -9.29 -3.85 4.19
CA SER A 284 -10.54 -3.23 4.59
C SER A 284 -10.54 -2.86 6.08
N GLY A 285 -11.09 -1.69 6.41
CA GLY A 285 -11.19 -1.19 7.77
C GLY A 285 -9.94 -0.49 8.32
N ILE A 286 -8.90 -0.28 7.49
CA ILE A 286 -7.73 0.53 7.85
C ILE A 286 -7.74 1.79 7.00
N THR A 287 -7.67 2.94 7.65
CA THR A 287 -7.49 4.23 6.98
C THR A 287 -6.02 4.47 6.66
N GLU A 288 -5.74 5.30 5.66
CA GLU A 288 -4.38 5.72 5.34
C GLU A 288 -3.69 6.38 6.54
N GLU A 289 -4.42 7.19 7.30
CA GLU A 289 -3.90 7.85 8.51
C GLU A 289 -3.46 6.84 9.58
N GLU A 290 -4.27 5.80 9.84
CA GLU A 290 -3.94 4.75 10.81
C GLU A 290 -2.74 3.92 10.35
N TYR A 291 -2.66 3.61 9.05
CA TYR A 291 -1.55 2.91 8.44
C TYR A 291 -0.25 3.72 8.57
N LEU A 292 -0.28 4.99 8.16
CA LEU A 292 0.87 5.89 8.22
C LEU A 292 1.31 6.22 9.66
N ALA A 293 0.37 6.23 10.61
CA ALA A 293 0.66 6.40 12.04
C ALA A 293 1.23 5.13 12.69
N GLY A 294 1.18 3.97 12.00
CA GLY A 294 1.61 2.68 12.57
C GLY A 294 0.78 2.24 13.78
N LYS A 295 -0.48 2.69 13.88
CA LYS A 295 -1.36 2.39 15.01
C LYS A 295 -2.02 1.02 14.91
N LEU A 296 -2.26 0.57 13.70
CA LEU A 296 -2.94 -0.69 13.40
C LEU A 296 -2.14 -1.50 12.39
N SER A 297 -1.98 -2.78 12.66
CA SER A 297 -1.39 -3.73 11.71
C SER A 297 -2.37 -4.86 11.46
N VAL A 298 -2.85 -4.95 10.23
CA VAL A 298 -3.65 -6.07 9.76
C VAL A 298 -2.84 -6.85 8.75
N LEU A 299 -2.41 -8.04 9.13
CA LEU A 299 -1.66 -8.93 8.25
C LEU A 299 -2.60 -9.51 7.20
N ARG A 300 -2.31 -9.24 5.92
CA ARG A 300 -3.05 -9.83 4.80
C ARG A 300 -2.72 -11.31 4.65
N ASN A 301 -1.44 -11.65 4.68
CA ASN A 301 -0.92 -13.01 4.55
C ASN A 301 -0.30 -13.44 5.88
N ARG A 302 -1.12 -13.95 6.81
CA ARG A 302 -0.70 -14.28 8.19
C ARG A 302 0.25 -15.46 8.24
N ASN A 303 0.04 -16.49 7.41
CA ASN A 303 0.88 -17.68 7.39
C ASN A 303 2.26 -17.32 6.87
N LEU A 304 2.33 -16.53 5.78
CA LEU A 304 3.59 -16.01 5.26
C LEU A 304 4.30 -15.12 6.28
N ALA A 305 3.58 -14.19 6.93
CA ALA A 305 4.11 -13.33 7.98
C ALA A 305 4.68 -14.13 9.16
N ASN A 306 4.00 -15.21 9.58
CA ASN A 306 4.47 -16.08 10.65
C ASN A 306 5.80 -16.77 10.30
N VAL A 307 5.97 -17.21 9.05
CA VAL A 307 7.25 -17.77 8.59
C VAL A 307 8.35 -16.72 8.62
N PHE A 308 8.11 -15.51 8.08
CA PHE A 308 9.07 -14.41 8.10
C PHE A 308 9.46 -13.99 9.53
N TYR A 309 8.49 -13.96 10.45
CA TYR A 309 8.74 -13.69 11.87
C TYR A 309 9.62 -14.77 12.51
N ARG A 310 9.28 -16.05 12.32
CA ARG A 310 10.09 -17.17 12.87
C ARG A 310 11.50 -17.17 12.33
N LEU A 311 11.70 -16.74 11.10
CA LEU A 311 13.03 -16.58 10.50
C LEU A 311 13.77 -15.31 10.97
N GLY A 312 13.13 -14.43 11.78
CA GLY A 312 13.73 -13.20 12.29
C GLY A 312 13.86 -12.12 11.21
N PHE A 313 13.07 -12.20 10.14
CA PHE A 313 13.11 -11.22 9.06
C PHE A 313 12.24 -10.00 9.37
N VAL A 314 11.16 -10.17 10.12
CA VAL A 314 10.22 -9.12 10.54
C VAL A 314 9.79 -9.29 11.99
N GLU A 315 9.22 -8.21 12.54
CA GLU A 315 8.52 -8.19 13.83
C GLU A 315 6.99 -8.17 13.57
N ILE A 316 6.20 -8.85 14.41
CA ILE A 316 4.73 -8.96 14.21
C ILE A 316 3.97 -7.72 14.74
N PHE A 317 4.59 -6.83 15.50
CA PHE A 317 3.91 -5.77 16.26
C PHE A 317 3.42 -4.56 15.42
N GLY A 318 3.43 -4.61 14.08
CA GLY A 318 2.97 -3.51 13.25
C GLY A 318 3.86 -2.26 13.31
N THR A 319 5.08 -2.40 13.76
CA THR A 319 6.04 -1.29 13.95
C THR A 319 6.87 -0.97 12.70
N GLY A 320 6.65 -1.67 11.58
CA GLY A 320 7.50 -1.59 10.39
C GLY A 320 7.66 -0.18 9.85
N ILE A 321 6.54 0.54 9.62
CA ILE A 321 6.57 1.94 9.15
C ILE A 321 7.24 2.85 10.19
N THR A 322 6.91 2.68 11.45
CA THR A 322 7.49 3.47 12.56
C THR A 322 9.00 3.24 12.64
N ARG A 323 9.45 2.00 12.47
CA ARG A 323 10.87 1.64 12.45
C ARG A 323 11.60 2.28 11.28
N ILE A 324 11.03 2.21 10.06
CA ILE A 324 11.59 2.90 8.90
C ILE A 324 11.71 4.40 9.19
N LYS A 325 10.66 5.05 9.72
CA LYS A 325 10.68 6.47 10.08
C LYS A 325 11.74 6.79 11.13
N GLN A 326 11.91 5.94 12.15
CA GLN A 326 12.93 6.11 13.20
C GLN A 326 14.36 6.00 12.64
N LEU A 327 14.62 5.05 11.73
CA LEU A 327 15.93 4.91 11.08
C LEU A 327 16.32 6.16 10.29
N TYR A 328 15.34 6.96 9.85
CA TYR A 328 15.53 8.22 9.15
C TYR A 328 15.27 9.45 10.03
N ALA A 329 15.23 9.31 11.37
CA ALA A 329 14.92 10.44 12.25
C ALA A 329 15.87 11.63 12.08
N GLU A 330 17.15 11.36 11.80
CA GLU A 330 18.19 12.38 11.58
C GLU A 330 18.48 12.67 10.09
N ALA A 331 17.79 12.00 9.16
CA ALA A 331 18.01 12.23 7.74
C ALA A 331 17.36 13.55 7.28
N LEU A 332 18.00 14.23 6.33
CA LEU A 332 17.49 15.46 5.72
C LEU A 332 16.19 15.20 4.95
N ILE A 333 16.16 14.13 4.15
CA ILE A 333 14.99 13.70 3.40
C ILE A 333 14.40 12.47 4.12
N LYS A 334 13.10 12.52 4.39
CA LYS A 334 12.39 11.42 5.05
C LYS A 334 11.86 10.43 4.04
N PRO A 335 11.66 9.15 4.43
CA PRO A 335 10.92 8.19 3.64
C PRO A 335 9.50 8.68 3.33
N ASP A 336 9.00 8.32 2.17
CA ASP A 336 7.65 8.63 1.74
C ASP A 336 6.84 7.35 1.51
N PHE A 337 5.53 7.43 1.78
CA PHE A 337 4.60 6.31 1.71
C PHE A 337 3.35 6.78 0.98
N GLU A 338 3.12 6.26 -0.20
CA GLU A 338 1.94 6.56 -1.01
C GLU A 338 1.01 5.35 -0.99
N VAL A 339 -0.24 5.58 -0.65
CA VAL A 339 -1.29 4.56 -0.63
C VAL A 339 -2.30 4.85 -1.74
N SER A 340 -2.58 3.84 -2.56
CA SER A 340 -3.65 3.89 -3.55
C SER A 340 -4.57 2.68 -3.40
N GLU A 341 -5.68 2.67 -4.12
CA GLU A 341 -6.63 1.53 -4.11
C GLU A 341 -5.95 0.21 -4.48
N ASN A 342 -4.98 0.24 -5.41
CA ASN A 342 -4.40 -0.96 -6.02
C ASN A 342 -2.91 -1.15 -5.77
N ALA A 343 -2.26 -0.26 -5.04
CA ALA A 343 -0.83 -0.36 -4.75
C ALA A 343 -0.42 0.45 -3.50
N ILE A 344 0.63 -0.01 -2.85
CA ILE A 344 1.35 0.75 -1.82
C ILE A 344 2.77 0.96 -2.34
N LYS A 345 3.22 2.22 -2.31
CA LYS A 345 4.57 2.62 -2.69
C LYS A 345 5.33 3.11 -1.46
N ILE A 346 6.54 2.64 -1.29
CA ILE A 346 7.49 3.10 -0.27
C ILE A 346 8.70 3.70 -1.00
N MET A 347 9.07 4.92 -0.65
CA MET A 347 10.28 5.57 -1.15
C MET A 347 11.27 5.73 0.00
N LEU A 348 12.47 5.17 -0.18
CA LEU A 348 13.60 5.27 0.74
C LEU A 348 14.68 6.15 0.11
N PRO A 349 14.91 7.38 0.60
CA PRO A 349 15.97 8.25 0.09
C PRO A 349 17.34 7.80 0.59
N ILE A 350 18.41 8.23 -0.08
CA ILE A 350 19.76 8.09 0.47
C ILE A 350 19.86 8.86 1.78
N PHE A 351 20.67 8.33 2.71
CA PHE A 351 20.88 8.93 4.01
C PHE A 351 21.87 10.10 3.90
N GLU A 352 21.35 11.29 3.83
CA GLU A 352 22.15 12.52 3.95
C GLU A 352 21.98 13.06 5.37
N LYS A 353 23.13 13.27 6.04
CA LYS A 353 23.11 13.90 7.36
C LYS A 353 22.51 15.29 7.27
N ASN A 354 21.79 15.66 8.30
CA ASN A 354 21.18 16.99 8.44
C ASN A 354 22.27 18.07 8.24
N VAL A 355 22.27 18.70 7.08
CA VAL A 355 22.94 19.99 6.89
C VAL A 355 21.99 21.02 7.49
N ASP A 356 22.48 22.06 8.13
CA ASP A 356 21.66 23.12 8.74
C ASP A 356 20.87 23.90 7.68
N LEU A 357 19.77 23.26 7.20
CA LEU A 357 18.86 23.81 6.22
C LEU A 357 17.52 24.14 6.88
N THR A 358 16.99 25.32 6.56
CA THR A 358 15.63 25.71 6.92
C THR A 358 14.59 24.87 6.15
N GLU A 359 13.33 24.84 6.62
CA GLU A 359 12.24 24.13 5.94
C GLU A 359 12.07 24.55 4.48
N ASP A 360 12.17 25.85 4.20
CA ASP A 360 12.10 26.41 2.85
C ASP A 360 13.27 25.97 1.96
N GLU A 361 14.49 25.89 2.52
CA GLU A 361 15.67 25.39 1.82
C GLU A 361 15.55 23.88 1.53
N ILE A 362 14.96 23.09 2.44
CA ILE A 362 14.69 21.67 2.21
C ILE A 362 13.73 21.47 1.03
N VAL A 363 12.71 22.32 0.88
CA VAL A 363 11.81 22.28 -0.29
C VAL A 363 12.58 22.46 -1.59
N ILE A 364 13.50 23.44 -1.64
CA ILE A 364 14.36 23.67 -2.81
C ILE A 364 15.32 22.51 -3.03
N TYR A 365 15.94 22.00 -1.96
CA TYR A 365 16.90 20.90 -2.02
C TYR A 365 16.31 19.64 -2.67
N LYS A 366 15.07 19.30 -2.32
CA LYS A 366 14.33 18.16 -2.91
C LYS A 366 14.07 18.29 -4.41
N LEU A 367 14.06 19.49 -4.94
CA LEU A 367 13.86 19.77 -6.37
C LEU A 367 15.16 19.79 -7.19
N LEU A 368 16.30 19.90 -6.53
CA LEU A 368 17.63 19.87 -7.16
C LEU A 368 18.08 18.43 -7.41
N SER A 369 19.17 18.27 -8.16
CA SER A 369 19.76 16.96 -8.49
C SER A 369 21.24 16.94 -8.13
N LYS A 370 21.79 15.76 -7.86
CA LYS A 370 23.24 15.53 -7.69
C LYS A 370 23.96 15.30 -9.02
N THR A 371 23.21 15.00 -10.07
CA THR A 371 23.76 14.60 -11.37
C THR A 371 23.41 15.58 -12.49
N MET A 372 22.38 16.41 -12.29
CA MET A 372 21.89 17.34 -13.32
C MET A 372 21.83 18.77 -12.81
N LEU A 373 22.44 19.67 -13.55
CA LEU A 373 22.38 21.12 -13.34
C LEU A 373 21.00 21.66 -13.68
N LYS A 374 20.25 22.17 -12.70
CA LYS A 374 18.91 22.75 -12.88
C LYS A 374 18.91 24.27 -12.82
N PRO A 375 18.33 24.96 -13.81
CA PRO A 375 18.13 26.41 -13.75
C PRO A 375 16.98 26.75 -12.78
N ILE A 376 16.97 27.97 -12.26
CA ILE A 376 15.89 28.44 -11.37
C ILE A 376 14.50 28.33 -11.99
N SER A 377 14.38 28.38 -13.32
CA SER A 377 13.11 28.21 -14.03
C SER A 377 12.48 26.83 -13.89
N GLU A 378 13.30 25.82 -13.58
CA GLU A 378 12.83 24.45 -13.32
C GLU A 378 12.54 24.20 -11.83
N VAL A 379 12.98 25.08 -10.95
CA VAL A 379 12.76 24.98 -9.49
C VAL A 379 11.61 25.88 -9.03
N ALA A 380 11.57 27.12 -9.48
CA ALA A 380 10.64 28.14 -9.03
C ALA A 380 9.14 27.81 -9.21
N PRO A 381 8.68 27.07 -10.24
CA PRO A 381 7.29 26.68 -10.38
C PRO A 381 6.78 25.70 -9.34
N TYR A 382 7.68 24.95 -8.68
CA TYR A 382 7.34 23.86 -7.76
C TYR A 382 7.55 24.20 -6.29
N VAL A 383 7.94 25.45 -5.97
CA VAL A 383 8.08 25.93 -4.59
C VAL A 383 6.87 26.77 -4.18
N PRO A 384 6.45 26.75 -2.89
CA PRO A 384 5.27 27.48 -2.41
C PRO A 384 5.51 29.00 -2.23
N PHE A 385 6.63 29.54 -2.71
CA PHE A 385 7.01 30.93 -2.54
C PHE A 385 7.57 31.54 -3.83
N GLY A 386 7.63 32.91 -3.89
CA GLY A 386 7.98 33.62 -5.11
C GLY A 386 9.45 33.51 -5.51
N LYS A 387 9.73 33.76 -6.81
CA LYS A 387 11.07 33.66 -7.43
C LYS A 387 12.16 34.43 -6.69
N SER A 388 11.84 35.59 -6.11
CA SER A 388 12.81 36.40 -5.34
C SER A 388 13.30 35.68 -4.10
N LYS A 389 12.37 35.04 -3.34
CA LYS A 389 12.69 34.22 -2.16
C LYS A 389 13.48 32.99 -2.58
N THR A 390 13.07 32.29 -3.66
CA THR A 390 13.83 31.16 -4.22
C THR A 390 15.28 31.53 -4.55
N THR A 391 15.48 32.66 -5.21
CA THR A 391 16.82 33.12 -5.55
C THR A 391 17.69 33.44 -4.32
N LYS A 392 17.06 34.01 -3.28
CA LYS A 392 17.75 34.30 -2.01
C LYS A 392 18.20 33.03 -1.32
N LEU A 393 17.28 32.06 -1.17
CA LEU A 393 17.56 30.78 -0.54
C LEU A 393 18.61 29.96 -1.29
N LEU A 394 18.56 29.92 -2.62
CA LEU A 394 19.60 29.26 -3.43
C LEU A 394 20.99 29.86 -3.18
N LYS A 395 21.10 31.19 -2.99
CA LYS A 395 22.38 31.85 -2.64
C LYS A 395 22.84 31.45 -1.24
N GLU A 396 21.94 31.43 -0.26
CA GLU A 396 22.23 31.00 1.12
C GLU A 396 22.69 29.54 1.17
N MET A 397 22.05 28.64 0.41
CA MET A 397 22.45 27.25 0.26
C MET A 397 23.83 27.09 -0.41
N CYS A 398 24.18 27.94 -1.39
CA CYS A 398 25.53 27.98 -1.94
C CYS A 398 26.56 28.42 -0.89
N GLN A 399 26.24 29.41 -0.06
CA GLN A 399 27.12 29.87 1.03
C GLN A 399 27.33 28.80 2.10
N LYS A 400 26.32 28.00 2.37
CA LYS A 400 26.42 26.83 3.25
C LYS A 400 27.17 25.64 2.63
N GLY A 401 27.55 25.73 1.34
CA GLY A 401 28.26 24.67 0.63
C GLY A 401 27.40 23.44 0.30
N VAL A 402 26.08 23.56 0.43
CA VAL A 402 25.12 22.47 0.21
C VAL A 402 24.84 22.25 -1.27
N ILE A 403 24.90 23.33 -2.04
CA ILE A 403 24.73 23.32 -3.50
C ILE A 403 25.83 24.12 -4.15
N THR A 404 26.16 23.75 -5.38
CA THR A 404 27.10 24.46 -6.24
C THR A 404 26.35 25.17 -7.35
N VAL A 405 26.88 26.29 -7.78
CA VAL A 405 26.30 27.11 -8.84
C VAL A 405 27.25 27.15 -10.04
N GLU A 406 26.70 26.92 -11.23
CA GLU A 406 27.43 27.07 -12.50
C GLU A 406 26.78 28.10 -13.40
N GLY A 407 27.60 28.82 -14.19
CA GLY A 407 27.17 29.87 -15.11
C GLY A 407 26.94 31.23 -14.45
N LYS A 408 26.56 32.20 -15.27
CA LYS A 408 26.28 33.60 -14.83
C LYS A 408 25.01 34.13 -15.50
N GLY A 409 24.28 34.99 -14.79
CA GLY A 409 23.09 35.68 -15.32
C GLY A 409 21.97 34.71 -15.66
N LYS A 410 21.42 34.77 -16.89
CA LYS A 410 20.32 33.89 -17.34
C LYS A 410 20.72 32.42 -17.49
N GLY A 411 22.03 32.13 -17.55
CA GLY A 411 22.55 30.78 -17.65
C GLY A 411 22.90 30.11 -16.32
N THR A 412 22.57 30.74 -15.19
CA THR A 412 22.86 30.21 -13.86
C THR A 412 22.06 28.90 -13.60
N LYS A 413 22.79 27.85 -13.24
CA LYS A 413 22.22 26.52 -12.87
C LYS A 413 22.79 26.06 -11.54
N TYR A 414 22.06 25.23 -10.85
CA TYR A 414 22.36 24.74 -9.51
C TYR A 414 22.39 23.21 -9.49
N ILE A 415 23.29 22.65 -8.68
CA ILE A 415 23.44 21.23 -8.44
C ILE A 415 23.75 21.00 -6.96
N ILE A 416 23.31 19.89 -6.40
CA ILE A 416 23.66 19.47 -5.02
C ILE A 416 25.16 19.14 -5.00
N SER A 417 25.88 19.68 -4.00
CA SER A 417 27.34 19.52 -3.83
C SER A 417 27.73 18.08 -3.48
#